data_4be2adc23c831125762e78ca48536287
#
_entry.id   4be2adc23c831125762e78ca48536287
#
_cell.length_a   1.000
_cell.length_b   1.000
_cell.length_c   1.000
_cell.angle_alpha   90.00
_cell.angle_beta   90.00
_cell.angle_gamma   90.00
#
_symmetry.space_group_name_H-M   'P 1'
#
loop_
_entity.id
_entity.type
_entity.pdbx_description
1 polymer ?
#
loop_
_entity_poly.entity_id
_entity_poly.type
_entity_poly.pdbx_seq_one_letter_code
_entity_poly.pdbx_strand_id
1 'polypeptide(L)'
;LFDNNQSKKIILNIFPELKYYERLNKINSFDKKLKDKYDNHLILALLVIDQSNDYEYFCHKYKTSNSIENRFKNISGNFENLKTDKFFSEENIKKLIYLSSKDDARNLLLFSTCVSDKIETLNVEKLLNYIKSCEIPKFPISGDYLKKHGYETGHELGKKLKSLEEKWIA
;
A
#
# COMPACT_ATOMS: atom_id res chain seq x y z
N LEU A 1 -5.87 6.99 -23.73
CA LEU A 1 -7.25 7.46 -23.44
C LEU A 1 -7.24 8.89 -22.89
N PHE A 2 -6.29 9.25 -22.00
CA PHE A 2 -6.22 10.59 -21.40
C PHE A 2 -5.35 11.60 -22.17
N ASP A 3 -4.70 11.19 -23.24
CA ASP A 3 -3.84 12.07 -24.06
C ASP A 3 -4.64 13.04 -24.94
N ASN A 4 -5.93 12.75 -25.19
CA ASN A 4 -6.83 13.60 -25.96
C ASN A 4 -7.84 14.28 -25.01
N ASN A 5 -7.90 15.61 -25.06
CA ASN A 5 -8.80 16.40 -24.22
C ASN A 5 -10.29 16.04 -24.40
N GLN A 6 -10.69 15.61 -25.59
CA GLN A 6 -12.07 15.23 -25.87
C GLN A 6 -12.41 13.87 -25.25
N SER A 7 -11.52 12.88 -25.41
CA SER A 7 -11.64 11.56 -24.76
C SER A 7 -11.63 11.67 -23.23
N LYS A 8 -10.76 12.52 -22.69
CA LYS A 8 -10.68 12.83 -21.26
C LYS A 8 -12.02 13.36 -20.73
N LYS A 9 -12.63 14.36 -21.39
CA LYS A 9 -13.93 14.91 -20.97
C LYS A 9 -15.01 13.82 -20.97
N ILE A 10 -15.05 12.97 -21.97
CA ILE A 10 -16.02 11.86 -22.05
C ILE A 10 -15.83 10.90 -20.88
N ILE A 11 -14.58 10.48 -20.62
CA ILE A 11 -14.28 9.55 -19.54
C ILE A 11 -14.66 10.15 -18.18
N LEU A 12 -14.31 11.40 -17.90
CA LEU A 12 -14.64 12.06 -16.64
C LEU A 12 -16.14 12.33 -16.46
N ASN A 13 -16.89 12.47 -17.56
CA ASN A 13 -18.35 12.54 -17.47
C ASN A 13 -18.99 11.19 -17.11
N ILE A 14 -18.41 10.08 -17.55
CA ILE A 14 -18.88 8.71 -17.24
C ILE A 14 -18.40 8.27 -15.87
N PHE A 15 -17.13 8.57 -15.55
CA PHE A 15 -16.42 8.16 -14.33
C PHE A 15 -15.83 9.39 -13.61
N PRO A 16 -16.66 10.20 -12.97
CA PRO A 16 -16.19 11.43 -12.31
C PRO A 16 -15.23 11.19 -11.14
N GLU A 17 -15.16 9.95 -10.65
CA GLU A 17 -14.25 9.55 -9.58
C GLU A 17 -12.78 9.40 -10.04
N LEU A 18 -12.52 9.30 -11.35
CA LEU A 18 -11.16 9.20 -11.90
C LEU A 18 -10.46 10.57 -11.93
N LYS A 19 -10.35 11.20 -10.78
CA LYS A 19 -9.94 12.61 -10.63
C LYS A 19 -8.46 12.86 -10.93
N TYR A 20 -7.59 11.88 -10.66
CA TYR A 20 -6.12 12.06 -10.58
C TYR A 20 -5.37 11.50 -11.80
N TYR A 21 -5.95 11.64 -12.99
CA TYR A 21 -5.34 11.15 -14.26
C TYR A 21 -3.95 11.74 -14.53
N GLU A 22 -3.61 12.91 -13.99
CA GLU A 22 -2.30 13.53 -14.17
C GLU A 22 -1.16 12.70 -13.57
N ARG A 23 -1.44 11.86 -12.58
CA ARG A 23 -0.47 10.92 -12.01
C ARG A 23 0.04 9.91 -13.04
N LEU A 24 -0.74 9.62 -14.08
CA LEU A 24 -0.33 8.73 -15.18
C LEU A 24 0.82 9.31 -16.00
N ASN A 25 0.97 10.64 -16.05
CA ASN A 25 2.07 11.27 -16.76
C ASN A 25 3.42 10.86 -16.18
N LYS A 26 3.50 10.64 -14.84
CA LYS A 26 4.72 10.12 -14.21
C LYS A 26 5.04 8.69 -14.64
N ILE A 27 4.03 7.82 -14.77
CA ILE A 27 4.24 6.46 -15.29
C ILE A 27 4.81 6.53 -16.71
N ASN A 28 4.31 7.45 -17.55
CA ASN A 28 4.79 7.60 -18.91
C ASN A 28 6.26 8.04 -19.00
N SER A 29 6.79 8.70 -17.98
CA SER A 29 8.21 9.10 -17.91
C SER A 29 9.15 7.97 -17.47
N PHE A 30 8.65 6.90 -16.88
CA PHE A 30 9.44 5.77 -16.40
C PHE A 30 9.96 4.92 -17.58
N ASP A 31 11.03 4.16 -17.35
CA ASP A 31 11.47 3.14 -18.28
C ASP A 31 10.46 1.99 -18.39
N LYS A 32 10.62 1.15 -19.41
CA LYS A 32 9.70 0.02 -19.66
C LYS A 32 9.65 -0.94 -18.47
N LYS A 33 10.79 -1.22 -17.84
CA LYS A 33 10.92 -2.20 -16.76
C LYS A 33 10.13 -1.79 -15.52
N LEU A 34 10.11 -0.49 -15.21
CA LEU A 34 9.32 0.06 -14.11
C LEU A 34 7.84 0.16 -14.49
N LYS A 35 7.52 0.58 -15.72
CA LYS A 35 6.13 0.61 -16.22
C LYS A 35 5.43 -0.74 -16.12
N ASP A 36 6.09 -1.81 -16.51
CA ASP A 36 5.54 -3.18 -16.50
C ASP A 36 5.21 -3.69 -15.08
N LYS A 37 5.61 -2.96 -14.04
CA LYS A 37 5.27 -3.28 -12.65
C LYS A 37 3.91 -2.72 -12.21
N TYR A 38 3.33 -1.80 -12.95
CA TYR A 38 2.01 -1.23 -12.66
C TYR A 38 0.91 -2.07 -13.30
N ASP A 39 0.21 -2.83 -12.49
CA ASP A 39 -0.99 -3.54 -12.94
C ASP A 39 -2.21 -2.60 -13.02
N ASN A 40 -3.27 -3.07 -13.68
CA ASN A 40 -4.48 -2.29 -13.90
C ASN A 40 -5.15 -1.81 -12.60
N HIS A 41 -5.07 -2.58 -11.52
CA HIS A 41 -5.64 -2.20 -10.23
C HIS A 41 -4.85 -1.08 -9.55
N LEU A 42 -3.52 -1.09 -9.69
CA LEU A 42 -2.68 -0.02 -9.18
C LEU A 42 -2.87 1.28 -9.99
N ILE A 43 -3.01 1.16 -11.32
CA ILE A 43 -3.37 2.29 -12.19
C ILE A 43 -4.72 2.86 -11.76
N LEU A 44 -5.71 2.02 -11.50
CA LEU A 44 -7.02 2.45 -11.03
C LEU A 44 -6.93 3.15 -9.66
N ALA A 45 -6.13 2.61 -8.74
CA ALA A 45 -5.85 3.24 -7.45
C ALA A 45 -5.27 4.66 -7.62
N LEU A 46 -4.32 4.85 -8.54
CA LEU A 46 -3.75 6.16 -8.83
C LEU A 46 -4.77 7.18 -9.31
N LEU A 47 -5.81 6.73 -10.02
CA LEU A 47 -6.86 7.60 -10.56
C LEU A 47 -7.90 7.99 -9.50
N VAL A 48 -8.12 7.16 -8.48
CA VAL A 48 -9.24 7.28 -7.52
C VAL A 48 -8.79 7.75 -6.13
N ILE A 49 -7.66 7.22 -5.61
CA ILE A 49 -7.31 7.38 -4.20
C ILE A 49 -6.68 8.74 -3.90
N ASP A 50 -7.19 9.38 -2.84
CA ASP A 50 -6.61 10.56 -2.19
C ASP A 50 -6.60 10.37 -0.66
N GLN A 51 -6.63 11.49 0.08
CA GLN A 51 -6.70 11.50 1.53
C GLN A 51 -8.11 11.22 2.09
N SER A 52 -9.11 11.22 1.21
CA SER A 52 -10.50 10.95 1.60
C SER A 52 -10.81 9.45 1.54
N ASN A 53 -11.99 9.09 2.05
CA ASN A 53 -12.50 7.73 1.90
C ASN A 53 -13.38 7.58 0.63
N ASP A 54 -13.25 8.47 -0.36
CA ASP A 54 -14.04 8.45 -1.59
C ASP A 54 -13.87 7.14 -2.38
N TYR A 55 -12.76 6.42 -2.19
CA TYR A 55 -12.56 5.09 -2.76
C TYR A 55 -13.62 4.07 -2.31
N GLU A 56 -14.18 4.19 -1.09
CA GLU A 56 -15.23 3.30 -0.59
C GLU A 56 -16.50 3.47 -1.43
N TYR A 57 -16.87 4.73 -1.72
CA TYR A 57 -17.99 5.02 -2.63
C TYR A 57 -17.74 4.46 -4.02
N PHE A 58 -16.53 4.62 -4.56
CA PHE A 58 -16.13 4.05 -5.85
C PHE A 58 -16.30 2.53 -5.84
N CYS A 59 -15.74 1.84 -4.84
CA CYS A 59 -15.82 0.39 -4.71
C CYS A 59 -17.27 -0.10 -4.62
N HIS A 60 -18.10 0.56 -3.84
CA HIS A 60 -19.52 0.25 -3.70
C HIS A 60 -20.29 0.48 -5.01
N LYS A 61 -20.08 1.64 -5.66
CA LYS A 61 -20.78 2.02 -6.91
C LYS A 61 -20.49 1.06 -8.05
N TYR A 62 -19.23 0.67 -8.20
CA TYR A 62 -18.78 -0.20 -9.31
C TYR A 62 -18.69 -1.68 -8.92
N LYS A 63 -19.12 -2.06 -7.72
CA LYS A 63 -19.13 -3.43 -7.20
C LYS A 63 -17.77 -4.13 -7.40
N THR A 64 -16.71 -3.47 -6.98
CA THR A 64 -15.35 -4.02 -7.10
C THR A 64 -15.19 -5.26 -6.20
N SER A 65 -14.21 -6.10 -6.52
CA SER A 65 -13.93 -7.26 -5.67
C SER A 65 -13.32 -6.84 -4.33
N ASN A 66 -13.49 -7.66 -3.30
CA ASN A 66 -12.87 -7.45 -1.98
C ASN A 66 -11.33 -7.29 -2.07
N SER A 67 -10.71 -7.93 -3.05
CA SER A 67 -9.26 -7.80 -3.29
C SER A 67 -8.87 -6.38 -3.70
N ILE A 68 -9.65 -5.75 -4.59
CA ILE A 68 -9.44 -4.36 -5.03
C ILE A 68 -9.71 -3.40 -3.86
N GLU A 69 -10.81 -3.60 -3.16
CA GLU A 69 -11.20 -2.77 -2.01
C GLU A 69 -10.15 -2.81 -0.90
N ASN A 70 -9.66 -3.99 -0.52
CA ASN A 70 -8.61 -4.14 0.49
C ASN A 70 -7.31 -3.45 0.06
N ARG A 71 -6.93 -3.55 -1.22
CA ARG A 71 -5.78 -2.87 -1.78
C ARG A 71 -5.94 -1.34 -1.72
N PHE A 72 -7.12 -0.84 -2.08
CA PHE A 72 -7.43 0.60 -2.01
C PHE A 72 -7.41 1.10 -0.58
N LYS A 73 -8.01 0.36 0.35
CA LYS A 73 -8.00 0.64 1.79
C LYS A 73 -6.58 0.75 2.34
N ASN A 74 -5.70 -0.19 1.97
CA ASN A 74 -4.31 -0.16 2.40
C ASN A 74 -3.58 1.09 1.87
N ILE A 75 -3.74 1.41 0.57
CA ILE A 75 -3.09 2.58 -0.03
C ILE A 75 -3.64 3.88 0.60
N SER A 76 -4.96 4.01 0.72
CA SER A 76 -5.60 5.19 1.32
C SER A 76 -5.18 5.40 2.78
N GLY A 77 -5.17 4.33 3.58
CA GLY A 77 -4.77 4.39 4.99
C GLY A 77 -3.30 4.80 5.20
N ASN A 78 -2.45 4.65 4.19
CA ASN A 78 -1.04 5.06 4.25
C ASN A 78 -0.75 6.35 3.46
N PHE A 79 -1.74 6.98 2.83
CA PHE A 79 -1.53 8.04 1.84
C PHE A 79 -0.64 9.19 2.34
N GLU A 80 -0.86 9.68 3.55
CA GLU A 80 -0.05 10.77 4.13
C GLU A 80 1.41 10.34 4.34
N ASN A 81 1.63 9.10 4.79
CA ASN A 81 2.95 8.56 5.04
C ASN A 81 3.76 8.40 3.75
N LEU A 82 3.07 8.12 2.61
CA LEU A 82 3.71 7.94 1.30
C LEU A 82 4.43 9.18 0.78
N LYS A 83 4.18 10.35 1.36
CA LYS A 83 4.82 11.62 1.00
C LYS A 83 6.18 11.82 1.67
N THR A 84 6.58 10.93 2.56
CA THR A 84 7.81 11.04 3.33
C THR A 84 8.85 9.99 2.91
N ASP A 85 10.10 10.39 2.68
CA ASP A 85 11.19 9.48 2.27
C ASP A 85 11.45 8.41 3.33
N LYS A 86 11.30 8.78 4.61
CA LYS A 86 11.55 7.88 5.76
C LYS A 86 10.57 6.71 5.82
N PHE A 87 9.42 6.81 5.15
CA PHE A 87 8.41 5.75 5.14
C PHE A 87 8.94 4.45 4.53
N PHE A 88 9.87 4.55 3.57
CA PHE A 88 10.47 3.39 2.91
C PHE A 88 11.88 3.07 3.43
N SER A 89 12.17 3.40 4.70
CA SER A 89 13.36 2.86 5.36
C SER A 89 13.28 1.33 5.48
N GLU A 90 14.42 0.64 5.53
CA GLU A 90 14.44 -0.82 5.64
C GLU A 90 13.65 -1.34 6.85
N GLU A 91 13.73 -0.61 7.97
CA GLU A 91 12.99 -0.93 9.19
C GLU A 91 11.48 -0.83 8.97
N ASN A 92 11.00 0.27 8.38
CA ASN A 92 9.58 0.46 8.09
C ASN A 92 9.07 -0.53 7.04
N ILE A 93 9.88 -0.88 6.04
CA ILE A 93 9.52 -1.92 5.07
C ILE A 93 9.31 -3.26 5.76
N LYS A 94 10.18 -3.65 6.72
CA LYS A 94 9.99 -4.87 7.51
C LYS A 94 8.69 -4.82 8.31
N LYS A 95 8.39 -3.68 8.96
CA LYS A 95 7.12 -3.48 9.67
C LYS A 95 5.92 -3.59 8.75
N LEU A 96 5.95 -2.94 7.59
CA LEU A 96 4.89 -3.02 6.58
C LEU A 96 4.66 -4.46 6.11
N ILE A 97 5.74 -5.20 5.79
CA ILE A 97 5.65 -6.58 5.35
C ILE A 97 5.07 -7.47 6.44
N TYR A 98 5.45 -7.24 7.70
CA TYR A 98 4.93 -7.99 8.85
C TYR A 98 3.44 -7.72 9.08
N LEU A 99 3.03 -6.45 9.05
CA LEU A 99 1.65 -6.04 9.33
C LEU A 99 0.67 -6.31 8.18
N SER A 100 1.17 -6.43 6.95
CA SER A 100 0.33 -6.66 5.77
C SER A 100 0.91 -7.76 4.88
N SER A 101 1.65 -7.38 3.84
CA SER A 101 2.31 -8.34 2.92
C SER A 101 3.41 -7.67 2.10
N LYS A 102 4.24 -8.48 1.42
CA LYS A 102 5.21 -7.98 0.44
C LYS A 102 4.53 -7.27 -0.74
N ASP A 103 3.38 -7.77 -1.17
CA ASP A 103 2.63 -7.17 -2.27
C ASP A 103 2.05 -5.82 -1.86
N ASP A 104 1.59 -5.67 -0.64
CA ASP A 104 1.12 -4.38 -0.11
C ASP A 104 2.27 -3.36 -0.01
N ALA A 105 3.41 -3.76 0.55
CA ALA A 105 4.59 -2.90 0.61
C ALA A 105 5.06 -2.47 -0.79
N ARG A 106 5.05 -3.39 -1.76
CA ARG A 106 5.34 -3.11 -3.17
C ARG A 106 4.33 -2.12 -3.77
N ASN A 107 3.05 -2.32 -3.52
CA ASN A 107 1.99 -1.44 -4.04
C ASN A 107 2.11 -0.03 -3.48
N LEU A 108 2.38 0.11 -2.18
CA LEU A 108 2.61 1.40 -1.53
C LEU A 108 3.83 2.11 -2.14
N LEU A 109 4.94 1.41 -2.35
CA LEU A 109 6.14 1.96 -2.97
C LEU A 109 5.86 2.44 -4.40
N LEU A 110 5.25 1.62 -5.25
CA LEU A 110 4.92 2.00 -6.62
C LEU A 110 3.91 3.16 -6.67
N PHE A 111 2.89 3.16 -5.82
CA PHE A 111 1.93 4.26 -5.74
C PHE A 111 2.62 5.58 -5.36
N SER A 112 3.53 5.54 -4.39
CA SER A 112 4.25 6.71 -3.90
C SER A 112 5.10 7.40 -4.96
N THR A 113 5.68 6.66 -5.91
CA THR A 113 6.46 7.25 -7.02
C THR A 113 5.63 8.19 -7.91
N CYS A 114 4.31 8.00 -7.95
CA CYS A 114 3.41 8.82 -8.74
C CYS A 114 2.79 9.98 -7.96
N VAL A 115 2.82 9.96 -6.63
CA VAL A 115 2.20 10.99 -5.76
C VAL A 115 3.21 11.85 -5.02
N SER A 116 4.48 11.44 -4.97
CA SER A 116 5.56 12.17 -4.31
C SER A 116 6.74 12.37 -5.25
N ASP A 117 7.30 13.59 -5.29
CA ASP A 117 8.52 13.91 -6.05
C ASP A 117 9.80 13.57 -5.26
N LYS A 118 9.66 13.16 -4.00
CA LYS A 118 10.79 12.87 -3.11
C LYS A 118 11.43 11.49 -3.33
N ILE A 119 10.72 10.60 -4.03
CA ILE A 119 11.21 9.24 -4.28
C ILE A 119 11.88 9.21 -5.64
N GLU A 120 13.20 9.17 -5.63
CA GLU A 120 14.00 9.02 -6.84
C GLU A 120 13.81 7.64 -7.45
N THR A 121 13.61 7.59 -8.76
CA THR A 121 13.42 6.35 -9.53
C THR A 121 14.58 5.35 -9.37
N LEU A 122 15.81 5.84 -9.19
CA LEU A 122 17.00 5.02 -8.93
C LEU A 122 16.91 4.22 -7.62
N ASN A 123 16.21 4.74 -6.62
CA ASN A 123 16.01 4.05 -5.35
C ASN A 123 14.86 3.03 -5.39
N VAL A 124 13.89 3.20 -6.31
CA VAL A 124 12.72 2.32 -6.40
C VAL A 124 13.11 0.88 -6.71
N GLU A 125 13.99 0.63 -7.66
CA GLU A 125 14.44 -0.73 -7.98
C GLU A 125 15.16 -1.40 -6.82
N LYS A 126 16.01 -0.65 -6.12
CA LYS A 126 16.68 -1.14 -4.90
C LYS A 126 15.67 -1.58 -3.85
N LEU A 127 14.68 -0.73 -3.57
CA LEU A 127 13.63 -0.99 -2.59
C LEU A 127 12.73 -2.16 -3.01
N LEU A 128 12.37 -2.27 -4.30
CA LEU A 128 11.60 -3.41 -4.82
C LEU A 128 12.35 -4.73 -4.66
N ASN A 129 13.66 -4.73 -4.93
CA ASN A 129 14.50 -5.91 -4.73
C ASN A 129 14.61 -6.25 -3.24
N TYR A 130 14.76 -5.24 -2.38
CA TYR A 130 14.77 -5.44 -0.93
C TYR A 130 13.45 -6.05 -0.43
N ILE A 131 12.29 -5.49 -0.81
CA ILE A 131 10.97 -6.05 -0.46
C ILE A 131 10.86 -7.51 -0.91
N LYS A 132 11.33 -7.84 -2.12
CA LYS A 132 11.27 -9.21 -2.65
C LYS A 132 12.13 -10.18 -1.83
N SER A 133 13.36 -9.79 -1.47
CA SER A 133 14.32 -10.64 -0.74
C SER A 133 14.12 -10.62 0.78
N CYS A 134 13.42 -9.62 1.33
CA CYS A 134 13.23 -9.46 2.77
C CYS A 134 12.56 -10.70 3.37
N GLU A 135 13.17 -11.27 4.40
CA GLU A 135 12.53 -12.32 5.18
C GLU A 135 11.47 -11.69 6.09
N ILE A 136 10.30 -12.35 6.18
CA ILE A 136 9.23 -11.89 7.06
C ILE A 136 9.64 -12.22 8.50
N PRO A 137 9.83 -11.21 9.36
CA PRO A 137 10.18 -11.46 10.74
C PRO A 137 9.05 -12.21 11.44
N LYS A 138 9.40 -13.15 12.32
CA LYS A 138 8.42 -13.89 13.11
C LYS A 138 8.45 -13.39 14.55
N PHE A 139 7.29 -13.08 15.07
CA PHE A 139 7.16 -12.73 16.49
C PHE A 139 7.58 -13.94 17.35
N PRO A 140 8.58 -13.77 18.27
CA PRO A 140 9.20 -14.92 18.94
C PRO A 140 8.37 -15.48 20.08
N ILE A 141 7.33 -14.78 20.54
CA ILE A 141 6.53 -15.18 21.71
C ILE A 141 5.24 -15.81 21.22
N SER A 142 4.93 -17.00 21.73
CA SER A 142 3.67 -17.70 21.46
C SER A 142 2.75 -17.75 22.69
N GLY A 143 1.48 -18.06 22.48
CA GLY A 143 0.54 -18.29 23.58
C GLY A 143 1.01 -19.40 24.53
N ASP A 144 1.63 -20.46 24.00
CA ASP A 144 2.16 -21.56 24.81
C ASP A 144 3.39 -21.16 25.63
N TYR A 145 4.21 -20.24 25.10
CA TYR A 145 5.28 -19.64 25.87
C TYR A 145 4.72 -18.89 27.09
N LEU A 146 3.69 -18.06 26.91
CA LEU A 146 3.07 -17.33 28.00
C LEU A 146 2.41 -18.25 29.04
N LYS A 147 1.75 -19.34 28.62
CA LYS A 147 1.19 -20.35 29.53
C LYS A 147 2.27 -20.98 30.42
N LYS A 148 3.42 -21.32 29.86
CA LYS A 148 4.56 -21.86 30.64
C LYS A 148 5.09 -20.85 31.69
N HIS A 149 4.80 -19.55 31.51
CA HIS A 149 5.16 -18.49 32.43
C HIS A 149 4.01 -18.03 33.34
N GLY A 150 3.00 -18.87 33.54
CA GLY A 150 1.94 -18.66 34.51
C GLY A 150 0.73 -17.86 34.01
N TYR A 151 0.61 -17.61 32.70
CA TYR A 151 -0.60 -16.99 32.17
C TYR A 151 -1.69 -18.04 31.88
N GLU A 152 -2.89 -17.83 32.40
CA GLU A 152 -4.02 -18.69 32.10
C GLU A 152 -4.57 -18.47 30.69
N THR A 153 -5.16 -19.53 30.10
CA THR A 153 -5.84 -19.45 28.81
C THR A 153 -7.05 -18.55 28.89
N GLY A 154 -7.19 -17.64 27.93
CA GLY A 154 -8.37 -16.77 27.85
C GLY A 154 -8.06 -15.41 27.26
N HIS A 155 -8.99 -14.49 27.45
CA HIS A 155 -8.92 -13.13 26.88
C HIS A 155 -7.69 -12.34 27.34
N GLU A 156 -7.28 -12.50 28.60
CA GLU A 156 -6.12 -11.80 29.17
C GLU A 156 -4.80 -12.25 28.54
N LEU A 157 -4.64 -13.54 28.25
CA LEU A 157 -3.47 -14.05 27.53
C LEU A 157 -3.40 -13.46 26.11
N GLY A 158 -4.54 -13.36 25.41
CA GLY A 158 -4.62 -12.74 24.10
C GLY A 158 -4.24 -11.26 24.12
N LYS A 159 -4.75 -10.50 25.07
CA LYS A 159 -4.38 -9.09 25.29
C LYS A 159 -2.88 -8.92 25.55
N LYS A 160 -2.32 -9.77 26.41
CA LYS A 160 -0.89 -9.73 26.75
C LYS A 160 -0.03 -10.04 25.53
N LEU A 161 -0.39 -11.08 24.76
CA LEU A 161 0.33 -11.45 23.54
C LEU A 161 0.34 -10.28 22.55
N LYS A 162 -0.83 -9.68 22.29
CA LYS A 162 -0.96 -8.52 21.41
C LYS A 162 -0.15 -7.33 21.88
N SER A 163 -0.18 -7.00 23.17
CA SER A 163 0.62 -5.92 23.76
C SER A 163 2.13 -6.14 23.62
N LEU A 164 2.59 -7.39 23.73
CA LEU A 164 4.00 -7.74 23.53
C LEU A 164 4.40 -7.65 22.05
N GLU A 165 3.52 -8.08 21.15
CA GLU A 165 3.72 -7.98 19.70
C GLU A 165 3.79 -6.52 19.26
N GLU A 166 2.87 -5.67 19.73
CA GLU A 166 2.88 -4.23 19.45
C GLU A 166 4.20 -3.56 19.88
N LYS A 167 4.71 -3.92 21.06
CA LYS A 167 6.01 -3.43 21.56
C LYS A 167 7.21 -3.96 20.75
N TRP A 168 7.09 -5.17 20.21
CA TRP A 168 8.15 -5.77 19.41
C TRP A 168 8.18 -5.15 17.99
N ILE A 169 7.04 -4.69 17.47
CA ILE A 169 6.93 -4.01 16.19
C ILE A 169 7.37 -2.55 16.30
N ALA A 170 7.15 -1.88 17.44
CA ALA A 170 7.46 -0.45 17.66
C ALA A 170 8.94 -0.14 17.50
#